data_c7288bd0596b95019871258a7e0dfbb5
#
_entry.id   c7288bd0596b95019871258a7e0dfbb5
#
_cell.length_a   1.000
_cell.length_b   1.000
_cell.length_c   1.000
_cell.angle_alpha   90.00
_cell.angle_beta   90.00
_cell.angle_gamma   90.00
#
_symmetry.space_group_name_H-M   'P 1'
#
loop_
_entity.id
_entity.type
_entity.pdbx_description
1 polymer ?
#
loop_
_entity_poly.entity_id
_entity_poly.type
_entity_poly.pdbx_seq_one_letter_code
_entity_poly.pdbx_strand_id
1 'polypeptide(L)'
;YVAPVRELGDQGENMGRKLFDKNLKVFRKINPDIHSALKSLGKAKKNLVSIGDDDWDLIHEGKPFYGTGAKEFANRQVSEFWKTQSGRVNMHPPQPGNHEPIVRDCFMSMLKRATDDQITFFENRCDLRSYYLVVLGSGMAEHLPALADLTECKSIIIVEPDIRLLHASLQKFD
;
A
#
# COMPACT_ATOMS: atom_id res chain seq x y z
N TYR A 1 8.84 23.78 -15.12
CA TYR A 1 10.06 23.17 -15.69
C TYR A 1 9.87 21.67 -15.58
N VAL A 2 9.56 21.00 -16.69
CA VAL A 2 9.45 19.54 -16.73
C VAL A 2 10.86 19.03 -17.03
N ALA A 3 11.45 18.30 -16.09
CA ALA A 3 12.75 17.67 -16.30
C ALA A 3 12.65 16.68 -17.48
N PRO A 4 13.71 16.54 -18.29
CA PRO A 4 13.69 15.60 -19.41
C PRO A 4 13.53 14.18 -18.89
N VAL A 5 12.52 13.49 -19.41
CA VAL A 5 12.25 12.08 -19.17
C VAL A 5 13.41 11.27 -19.79
N ARG A 6 14.13 10.52 -18.97
CA ARG A 6 15.16 9.57 -19.44
C ARG A 6 14.58 8.15 -19.40
N GLU A 7 14.75 7.43 -20.50
CA GLU A 7 14.45 5.99 -20.51
C GLU A 7 15.44 5.23 -19.61
N LEU A 8 14.95 4.14 -18.99
CA LEU A 8 15.76 3.21 -18.20
C LEU A 8 16.96 2.71 -19.03
N GLY A 9 18.16 2.86 -18.48
CA GLY A 9 19.31 2.20 -19.05
C GLY A 9 19.21 0.66 -18.90
N ASP A 10 19.80 -0.11 -19.81
CA ASP A 10 19.75 -1.58 -19.89
C ASP A 10 19.98 -2.33 -18.56
N GLN A 11 20.77 -1.78 -17.64
CA GLN A 11 21.06 -2.42 -16.35
C GLN A 11 19.88 -2.34 -15.37
N GLY A 12 19.17 -1.21 -15.30
CA GLY A 12 17.99 -1.05 -14.46
C GLY A 12 16.82 -1.92 -14.94
N GLU A 13 16.66 -2.05 -16.26
CA GLU A 13 15.66 -2.92 -16.85
C GLU A 13 15.89 -4.41 -16.53
N ASN A 14 17.14 -4.84 -16.50
CA ASN A 14 17.46 -6.24 -16.22
C ASN A 14 17.23 -6.60 -14.76
N MET A 15 17.48 -5.67 -13.84
CA MET A 15 17.24 -5.87 -12.40
C MET A 15 15.75 -5.92 -12.08
N GLY A 16 14.97 -4.98 -12.60
CA GLY A 16 13.52 -4.98 -12.43
C GLY A 16 12.84 -6.22 -12.99
N ARG A 17 13.32 -6.73 -14.11
CA ARG A 17 12.82 -7.98 -14.70
C ARG A 17 13.10 -9.19 -13.82
N LYS A 18 14.30 -9.32 -13.25
CA LYS A 18 14.65 -10.44 -12.37
C LYS A 18 13.79 -10.44 -11.12
N LEU A 19 13.53 -9.25 -10.54
CA LEU A 19 12.70 -9.10 -9.38
C LEU A 19 11.24 -9.45 -9.69
N PHE A 20 10.70 -8.95 -10.79
CA PHE A 20 9.37 -9.30 -11.25
C PHE A 20 9.20 -10.82 -11.45
N ASP A 21 10.15 -11.47 -12.11
CA ASP A 21 10.11 -12.93 -12.33
C ASP A 21 10.16 -13.71 -11.00
N LYS A 22 10.88 -13.20 -10.00
CA LYS A 22 10.90 -13.77 -8.64
C LYS A 22 9.52 -13.64 -7.98
N ASN A 23 8.96 -12.44 -7.97
CA ASN A 23 7.64 -12.16 -7.41
C ASN A 23 6.54 -12.96 -8.11
N LEU A 24 6.60 -13.07 -9.43
CA LEU A 24 5.63 -13.84 -10.21
C LEU A 24 5.62 -15.34 -9.83
N LYS A 25 6.78 -15.92 -9.46
CA LYS A 25 6.84 -17.29 -8.95
C LYS A 25 6.12 -17.46 -7.61
N VAL A 26 6.15 -16.44 -6.77
CA VAL A 26 5.42 -16.44 -5.49
C VAL A 26 3.91 -16.42 -5.77
N PHE A 27 3.44 -15.51 -6.62
CA PHE A 27 2.01 -15.44 -6.99
C PHE A 27 1.50 -16.72 -7.62
N ARG A 28 2.31 -17.41 -8.40
CA ARG A 28 1.93 -18.74 -8.95
C ARG A 28 1.52 -19.74 -7.88
N LYS A 29 2.10 -19.64 -6.67
CA LYS A 29 1.82 -20.57 -5.56
C LYS A 29 0.66 -20.11 -4.70
N ILE A 30 0.58 -18.79 -4.42
CA ILE A 30 -0.35 -18.25 -3.43
C ILE A 30 -1.64 -17.70 -4.06
N ASN A 31 -1.57 -17.21 -5.30
CA ASN A 31 -2.73 -16.66 -6.01
C ASN A 31 -2.59 -16.84 -7.53
N PRO A 32 -3.02 -18.00 -8.08
CA PRO A 32 -2.91 -18.32 -9.50
C PRO A 32 -3.64 -17.34 -10.43
N ASP A 33 -4.72 -16.71 -9.96
CA ASP A 33 -5.51 -15.77 -10.76
C ASP A 33 -4.73 -14.47 -10.97
N ILE A 34 -4.16 -13.91 -9.91
CA ILE A 34 -3.26 -12.75 -10.00
C ILE A 34 -2.04 -13.09 -10.87
N HIS A 35 -1.44 -14.28 -10.68
CA HIS A 35 -0.34 -14.73 -11.53
C HIS A 35 -0.70 -14.71 -13.00
N SER A 36 -1.87 -15.25 -13.37
CA SER A 36 -2.34 -15.31 -14.74
C SER A 36 -2.61 -13.92 -15.34
N ALA A 37 -3.23 -13.05 -14.55
CA ALA A 37 -3.48 -11.67 -14.92
C ALA A 37 -2.16 -10.88 -15.14
N LEU A 38 -1.20 -10.98 -14.22
CA LEU A 38 0.12 -10.34 -14.37
C LEU A 38 0.88 -10.84 -15.60
N LYS A 39 0.81 -12.16 -15.85
CA LYS A 39 1.47 -12.76 -17.01
C LYS A 39 0.85 -12.32 -18.32
N SER A 40 -0.48 -12.10 -18.38
CA SER A 40 -1.20 -11.67 -19.58
C SER A 40 -0.89 -10.22 -19.97
N LEU A 41 -0.49 -9.36 -19.02
CA LEU A 41 -0.07 -7.99 -19.32
C LEU A 41 1.21 -7.92 -20.15
N GLY A 42 1.94 -9.03 -20.22
CA GLY A 42 3.15 -9.12 -21.02
C GLY A 42 4.24 -8.16 -20.58
N LYS A 43 5.08 -7.75 -21.53
CA LYS A 43 6.17 -6.80 -21.29
C LYS A 43 5.62 -5.36 -21.26
N ALA A 44 4.87 -4.99 -20.24
CA ALA A 44 4.39 -3.61 -20.04
C ALA A 44 5.54 -2.63 -19.69
N LYS A 45 6.72 -2.88 -20.24
CA LYS A 45 7.99 -2.19 -20.00
C LYS A 45 8.00 -0.72 -20.38
N LYS A 46 7.07 -0.28 -21.24
CA LYS A 46 7.11 1.06 -21.83
C LYS A 46 6.50 2.16 -20.95
N ASN A 47 5.98 1.79 -19.79
CA ASN A 47 5.23 2.74 -18.97
C ASN A 47 6.00 3.27 -17.77
N LEU A 48 7.18 2.71 -17.45
CA LEU A 48 8.04 3.21 -16.38
C LEU A 48 9.09 4.15 -16.96
N VAL A 49 9.15 5.35 -16.41
CA VAL A 49 10.12 6.38 -16.79
C VAL A 49 10.90 6.83 -15.56
N SER A 50 12.22 6.99 -15.72
CA SER A 50 13.05 7.55 -14.66
C SER A 50 12.87 9.06 -14.61
N ILE A 51 12.69 9.58 -13.40
CA ILE A 51 12.66 11.01 -13.11
C ILE A 51 13.85 11.29 -12.18
N GLY A 52 15.00 11.62 -12.75
CA GLY A 52 16.23 11.81 -11.99
C GLY A 52 16.95 10.48 -11.69
N ASP A 53 17.84 10.51 -10.69
CA ASP A 53 18.79 9.41 -10.46
C ASP A 53 18.21 8.23 -9.67
N ASP A 54 17.13 8.44 -8.90
CA ASP A 54 16.58 7.41 -7.99
C ASP A 54 15.05 7.50 -7.84
N ASP A 55 14.35 8.14 -8.76
CA ASP A 55 12.89 8.21 -8.76
C ASP A 55 12.29 7.84 -10.11
N TRP A 56 11.06 7.35 -10.06
CA TRP A 56 10.35 6.79 -11.19
C TRP A 56 8.94 7.32 -11.27
N ASP A 57 8.41 7.40 -12.48
CA ASP A 57 7.00 7.63 -12.70
C ASP A 57 6.44 6.56 -13.63
N LEU A 58 5.14 6.37 -13.55
CA LEU A 58 4.39 5.52 -14.44
C LEU A 58 3.72 6.37 -15.51
N ILE A 59 3.92 6.07 -16.78
CA ILE A 59 3.14 6.68 -17.84
C ILE A 59 1.81 5.95 -17.97
N HIS A 60 0.74 6.65 -17.64
CA HIS A 60 -0.62 6.19 -17.78
C HIS A 60 -1.36 7.07 -18.80
N GLU A 61 -1.89 6.46 -19.86
CA GLU A 61 -2.57 7.20 -20.95
C GLU A 61 -1.74 8.34 -21.55
N GLY A 62 -0.42 8.12 -21.67
CA GLY A 62 0.50 9.10 -22.26
C GLY A 62 0.90 10.25 -21.32
N LYS A 63 0.51 10.21 -20.05
CA LYS A 63 0.85 11.22 -19.05
C LYS A 63 1.54 10.60 -17.84
N PRO A 64 2.47 11.32 -17.19
CA PRO A 64 3.01 10.89 -15.90
C PRO A 64 1.90 10.75 -14.87
N PHE A 65 1.86 9.62 -14.16
CA PHE A 65 0.83 9.31 -13.18
C PHE A 65 1.00 10.14 -11.91
N TYR A 66 2.23 10.29 -11.44
CA TYR A 66 2.55 11.07 -10.24
C TYR A 66 2.98 12.50 -10.57
N GLY A 67 3.58 12.72 -11.73
CA GLY A 67 4.03 14.02 -12.20
C GLY A 67 5.35 14.51 -11.57
N THR A 68 5.57 14.22 -10.30
CA THR A 68 6.81 14.58 -9.55
C THR A 68 7.73 13.39 -9.29
N GLY A 69 7.30 12.18 -9.63
CA GLY A 69 7.93 10.92 -9.30
C GLY A 69 7.23 10.21 -8.15
N ALA A 70 7.30 8.88 -8.16
CA ALA A 70 6.58 8.04 -7.20
C ALA A 70 7.11 8.21 -5.78
N LYS A 71 8.42 8.34 -5.62
CA LYS A 71 9.08 8.48 -4.30
C LYS A 71 8.76 9.85 -3.67
N GLU A 72 8.86 10.92 -4.43
CA GLU A 72 8.49 12.26 -3.94
C GLU A 72 7.01 12.32 -3.57
N PHE A 73 6.14 11.79 -4.44
CA PHE A 73 4.71 11.71 -4.17
C PHE A 73 4.41 10.92 -2.91
N ALA A 74 5.02 9.73 -2.73
CA ALA A 74 4.84 8.89 -1.56
C ALA A 74 5.29 9.59 -0.27
N ASN A 75 6.43 10.25 -0.28
CA ASN A 75 6.94 10.99 0.88
C ASN A 75 5.99 12.12 1.28
N ARG A 76 5.45 12.86 0.32
CA ARG A 76 4.45 13.89 0.57
C ARG A 76 3.17 13.29 1.15
N GLN A 77 2.65 12.21 0.56
CA GLN A 77 1.44 11.53 1.01
C GLN A 77 1.57 11.03 2.45
N VAL A 78 2.67 10.37 2.78
CA VAL A 78 2.94 9.88 4.15
C VAL A 78 3.05 11.05 5.12
N SER A 79 3.76 12.12 4.74
CA SER A 79 3.90 13.31 5.58
C SER A 79 2.57 14.02 5.83
N GLU A 80 1.73 14.15 4.81
CA GLU A 80 0.39 14.75 4.93
C GLU A 80 -0.53 13.89 5.79
N PHE A 81 -0.55 12.58 5.57
CA PHE A 81 -1.30 11.63 6.40
C PHE A 81 -0.90 11.73 7.88
N TRP A 82 0.40 11.90 8.15
CA TRP A 82 0.92 12.00 9.50
C TRP A 82 0.53 13.31 10.19
N LYS A 83 0.58 14.42 9.45
CA LYS A 83 0.24 15.75 9.96
C LYS A 83 -1.25 15.96 10.13
N THR A 84 -2.06 15.33 9.31
CA THR A 84 -3.50 15.60 9.23
C THR A 84 -4.27 14.58 10.04
N GLN A 85 -4.70 14.96 11.25
CA GLN A 85 -5.54 14.08 12.08
C GLN A 85 -6.98 13.97 11.60
N SER A 86 -7.44 14.88 10.73
CA SER A 86 -8.83 14.93 10.26
C SER A 86 -9.28 13.74 9.42
N GLY A 87 -8.34 12.99 8.84
CA GLY A 87 -8.63 11.74 8.12
C GLY A 87 -8.68 10.49 9.01
N ARG A 88 -8.44 10.64 10.31
CA ARG A 88 -8.43 9.51 11.23
C ARG A 88 -9.82 9.33 11.84
N VAL A 89 -10.40 8.19 11.57
CA VAL A 89 -11.63 7.77 12.25
C VAL A 89 -11.22 7.04 13.52
N ASN A 90 -11.35 7.71 14.67
CA ASN A 90 -11.23 7.05 15.96
C ASN A 90 -12.54 6.28 16.21
N MET A 91 -12.49 4.97 16.10
CA MET A 91 -13.60 4.15 16.55
C MET A 91 -13.60 4.12 18.08
N HIS A 92 -14.34 5.02 18.68
CA HIS A 92 -14.64 4.93 20.11
C HIS A 92 -15.63 3.78 20.34
N PRO A 93 -15.49 3.06 21.45
CA PRO A 93 -16.53 2.12 21.86
C PRO A 93 -17.89 2.86 21.86
N PRO A 94 -18.95 2.24 21.35
CA PRO A 94 -20.27 2.85 21.36
C PRO A 94 -20.65 3.22 22.78
N GLN A 95 -20.97 4.50 23.01
CA GLN A 95 -21.47 4.94 24.29
C GLN A 95 -22.84 4.32 24.55
N PRO A 96 -23.13 3.81 25.76
CA PRO A 96 -24.45 3.28 26.09
C PRO A 96 -25.49 4.34 25.82
N GLY A 97 -26.41 4.10 24.90
CA GLY A 97 -27.54 4.98 24.63
C GLY A 97 -27.76 5.41 23.17
N ASN A 98 -26.72 5.36 22.31
CA ASN A 98 -26.79 5.94 20.96
C ASN A 98 -26.76 4.94 19.79
N HIS A 99 -26.90 3.65 20.07
CA HIS A 99 -26.81 2.64 19.00
C HIS A 99 -28.00 1.69 19.02
N GLU A 100 -28.30 1.18 17.83
CA GLU A 100 -29.22 0.05 17.66
C GLU A 100 -28.88 -1.08 18.65
N PRO A 101 -29.87 -1.61 19.39
CA PRO A 101 -29.65 -2.59 20.45
C PRO A 101 -28.77 -3.77 20.01
N ILE A 102 -28.97 -4.27 18.79
CA ILE A 102 -28.22 -5.43 18.24
C ILE A 102 -26.72 -5.10 18.10
N VAL A 103 -26.39 -3.91 17.58
CA VAL A 103 -24.99 -3.47 17.39
C VAL A 103 -24.31 -3.32 18.74
N ARG A 104 -25.01 -2.72 19.71
CA ARG A 104 -24.54 -2.56 21.08
C ARG A 104 -24.27 -3.91 21.73
N ASP A 105 -25.20 -4.85 21.64
CA ASP A 105 -25.11 -6.17 22.31
C ASP A 105 -24.00 -7.02 21.67
N CYS A 106 -23.84 -6.98 20.35
CA CYS A 106 -22.73 -7.59 19.65
C CYS A 106 -21.39 -7.03 20.14
N PHE A 107 -21.29 -5.70 20.20
CA PHE A 107 -20.05 -5.02 20.59
C PHE A 107 -19.72 -5.29 22.07
N MET A 108 -20.70 -5.23 22.96
CA MET A 108 -20.51 -5.55 24.38
C MET A 108 -20.11 -7.02 24.60
N SER A 109 -20.65 -7.94 23.80
CA SER A 109 -20.23 -9.35 23.82
C SER A 109 -18.78 -9.54 23.37
N MET A 110 -18.35 -8.80 22.34
CA MET A 110 -16.96 -8.82 21.88
C MET A 110 -16.01 -8.23 22.94
N LEU A 111 -16.37 -7.11 23.57
CA LEU A 111 -15.59 -6.49 24.63
C LEU A 111 -15.45 -7.42 25.84
N LYS A 112 -16.56 -8.05 26.27
CA LYS A 112 -16.54 -9.00 27.35
C LYS A 112 -15.59 -10.17 27.05
N ARG A 113 -15.70 -10.77 25.88
CA ARG A 113 -14.81 -11.85 25.45
C ARG A 113 -13.35 -11.42 25.41
N ALA A 114 -13.07 -10.25 24.89
CA ALA A 114 -11.72 -9.71 24.86
C ALA A 114 -11.16 -9.49 26.29
N THR A 115 -12.00 -9.06 27.22
CA THR A 115 -11.62 -8.93 28.64
C THR A 115 -11.37 -10.29 29.27
N ASP A 116 -12.24 -11.27 29.01
CA ASP A 116 -12.09 -12.65 29.48
C ASP A 116 -10.81 -13.30 28.95
N ASP A 117 -10.45 -13.00 27.70
CA ASP A 117 -9.22 -13.47 27.03
C ASP A 117 -7.97 -12.62 27.38
N GLN A 118 -8.09 -11.67 28.34
CA GLN A 118 -7.03 -10.76 28.78
C GLN A 118 -6.43 -9.91 27.65
N ILE A 119 -7.19 -9.59 26.62
CA ILE A 119 -6.77 -8.72 25.55
C ILE A 119 -6.75 -7.27 26.06
N THR A 120 -5.59 -6.68 26.11
CA THR A 120 -5.42 -5.28 26.50
C THR A 120 -5.79 -4.38 25.31
N PHE A 121 -6.84 -3.60 25.46
CA PHE A 121 -7.13 -2.52 24.51
C PHE A 121 -6.20 -1.35 24.77
N PHE A 122 -5.61 -0.82 23.70
CA PHE A 122 -4.77 0.36 23.83
C PHE A 122 -5.61 1.56 24.24
N GLU A 123 -5.28 2.14 25.38
CA GLU A 123 -5.89 3.39 25.80
C GLU A 123 -5.52 4.50 24.82
N ASN A 124 -6.53 5.14 24.25
CA ASN A 124 -6.65 6.49 23.66
C ASN A 124 -5.41 7.28 23.23
N ARG A 125 -4.28 6.67 23.01
CA ARG A 125 -3.16 7.31 22.35
C ARG A 125 -3.26 7.06 20.87
N CYS A 126 -2.98 8.07 20.09
CA CYS A 126 -2.72 7.95 18.66
C CYS A 126 -1.43 7.12 18.42
N ASP A 127 -1.36 5.98 19.08
CA ASP A 127 -0.33 5.00 18.81
C ASP A 127 -0.75 4.31 17.52
N LEU A 128 -0.06 4.63 16.44
CA LEU A 128 -0.35 4.10 15.12
C LEU A 128 0.16 2.66 14.96
N ARG A 129 0.66 2.07 16.03
CA ARG A 129 1.03 0.66 16.01
C ARG A 129 -0.19 -0.19 15.69
N SER A 130 -0.08 -0.98 14.64
CA SER A 130 -1.15 -1.82 14.15
C SER A 130 -0.62 -3.21 13.84
N TYR A 131 -1.39 -4.24 14.14
CA TYR A 131 -1.02 -5.59 13.72
C TYR A 131 -1.19 -5.75 12.21
N TYR A 132 -2.28 -5.23 11.67
CA TYR A 132 -2.58 -5.21 10.23
C TYR A 132 -2.69 -3.78 9.73
N LEU A 133 -2.05 -3.51 8.60
CA LEU A 133 -2.23 -2.28 7.83
C LEU A 133 -2.96 -2.63 6.53
N VAL A 134 -4.08 -1.99 6.28
CA VAL A 134 -4.80 -2.12 5.00
C VAL A 134 -4.51 -0.89 4.16
N VAL A 135 -3.93 -1.10 2.99
CA VAL A 135 -3.58 -0.03 2.05
C VAL A 135 -4.47 -0.16 0.81
N LEU A 136 -5.22 0.89 0.54
CA LEU A 136 -6.09 1.00 -0.63
C LEU A 136 -5.33 1.72 -1.75
N GLY A 137 -4.95 0.97 -2.78
CA GLY A 137 -4.11 1.44 -3.86
C GLY A 137 -2.62 1.34 -3.51
N SER A 138 -1.91 0.45 -4.19
CA SER A 138 -0.46 0.30 -4.00
C SER A 138 0.33 1.35 -4.76
N GLY A 139 -0.18 1.81 -5.88
CA GLY A 139 0.60 2.61 -6.80
C GLY A 139 1.93 1.94 -7.12
N MET A 140 3.03 2.70 -7.04
CA MET A 140 4.39 2.19 -7.15
C MET A 140 4.95 1.61 -5.84
N ALA A 141 4.13 1.51 -4.79
CA ALA A 141 4.45 0.96 -3.46
C ALA A 141 5.55 1.70 -2.65
N GLU A 142 6.00 2.86 -3.10
CA GLU A 142 7.08 3.65 -2.46
C GLU A 142 6.76 4.08 -1.02
N HIS A 143 5.47 4.20 -0.68
CA HIS A 143 5.01 4.59 0.66
C HIS A 143 4.99 3.41 1.64
N LEU A 144 5.00 2.16 1.17
CA LEU A 144 4.82 0.98 2.02
C LEU A 144 5.91 0.81 3.07
N PRO A 145 7.22 0.94 2.75
CA PRO A 145 8.27 0.82 3.76
C PRO A 145 8.10 1.86 4.89
N ALA A 146 7.86 3.12 4.53
CA ALA A 146 7.68 4.18 5.51
C ALA A 146 6.44 3.95 6.39
N LEU A 147 5.33 3.46 5.82
CA LEU A 147 4.14 3.11 6.58
C LEU A 147 4.38 1.91 7.50
N ALA A 148 5.12 0.89 7.04
CA ALA A 148 5.46 -0.27 7.86
C ALA A 148 6.28 0.14 9.09
N ASP A 149 7.30 0.98 8.89
CA ASP A 149 8.14 1.48 9.96
C ASP A 149 7.35 2.34 10.96
N LEU A 150 6.50 3.22 10.45
CA LEU A 150 5.70 4.13 11.28
C LEU A 150 4.62 3.40 12.10
N THR A 151 4.05 2.33 11.57
CA THR A 151 2.95 1.59 12.20
C THR A 151 3.44 0.35 12.94
N GLU A 152 4.70 -0.02 12.81
CA GLU A 152 5.27 -1.26 13.34
C GLU A 152 4.38 -2.50 13.00
N CYS A 153 3.66 -2.44 11.88
CA CYS A 153 2.71 -3.47 11.53
C CYS A 153 3.39 -4.81 11.25
N LYS A 154 2.70 -5.89 11.56
CA LYS A 154 3.20 -7.25 11.31
C LYS A 154 2.80 -7.77 9.92
N SER A 155 1.78 -7.16 9.33
CA SER A 155 1.27 -7.57 8.02
C SER A 155 0.63 -6.38 7.31
N ILE A 156 0.87 -6.29 6.00
CA ILE A 156 0.24 -5.30 5.13
C ILE A 156 -0.68 -6.02 4.17
N ILE A 157 -1.93 -5.60 4.13
CA ILE A 157 -2.93 -6.06 3.17
C ILE A 157 -3.09 -4.98 2.11
N ILE A 158 -2.76 -5.29 0.87
CA ILE A 158 -2.85 -4.35 -0.24
C ILE A 158 -4.08 -4.68 -1.07
N VAL A 159 -4.92 -3.69 -1.28
CA VAL A 159 -6.07 -3.75 -2.20
C VAL A 159 -5.76 -2.85 -3.39
N GLU A 160 -5.33 -3.44 -4.50
CA GLU A 160 -4.99 -2.72 -5.73
C GLU A 160 -5.94 -3.15 -6.84
N PRO A 161 -6.87 -2.27 -7.27
CA PRO A 161 -7.82 -2.59 -8.33
C PRO A 161 -7.18 -2.57 -9.73
N ASP A 162 -6.08 -1.84 -9.92
CA ASP A 162 -5.38 -1.77 -11.21
C ASP A 162 -4.17 -2.72 -11.23
N ILE A 163 -4.34 -3.85 -11.89
CA ILE A 163 -3.29 -4.86 -12.05
C ILE A 163 -2.02 -4.30 -12.72
N ARG A 164 -2.10 -3.20 -13.47
CA ARG A 164 -0.94 -2.56 -14.12
C ARG A 164 -0.07 -1.85 -13.09
N LEU A 165 -0.67 -1.23 -12.08
CA LEU A 165 0.05 -0.62 -10.95
C LEU A 165 0.75 -1.71 -10.12
N LEU A 166 0.05 -2.80 -9.82
CA LEU A 166 0.67 -3.95 -9.16
C LEU A 166 1.84 -4.51 -9.98
N HIS A 167 1.67 -4.66 -11.30
CA HIS A 167 2.75 -5.10 -12.19
C HIS A 167 3.98 -4.18 -12.13
N ALA A 168 3.77 -2.86 -12.08
CA ALA A 168 4.84 -1.88 -11.97
C ALA A 168 5.57 -1.98 -10.62
N SER A 169 4.84 -2.06 -9.52
CA SER A 169 5.42 -2.16 -8.17
C SER A 169 6.27 -3.42 -7.98
N LEU A 170 5.84 -4.56 -8.53
CA LEU A 170 6.55 -5.83 -8.44
C LEU A 170 7.88 -5.87 -9.21
N GLN A 171 8.18 -4.88 -10.02
CA GLN A 171 9.49 -4.71 -10.66
C GLN A 171 10.48 -4.00 -9.73
N LYS A 172 10.02 -3.41 -8.64
CA LYS A 172 10.80 -2.58 -7.74
C LYS A 172 10.91 -3.15 -6.33
N PHE A 173 9.88 -3.83 -5.85
CA PHE A 173 9.81 -4.37 -4.49
C PHE A 173 9.71 -5.90 -4.49
N ASP A 174 10.33 -6.50 -3.46
CA ASP A 174 10.36 -7.95 -3.20
C ASP A 174 9.31 -8.33 -2.13
#